data_6d7c4ef617b834bc0cc033c2382311bf
#
_entry.id   6d7c4ef617b834bc0cc033c2382311bf
#
_cell.length_a   1.000
_cell.length_b   1.000
_cell.length_c   1.000
_cell.angle_alpha   90.00
_cell.angle_beta   90.00
_cell.angle_gamma   90.00
#
_symmetry.space_group_name_H-M   'P 1'
#
loop_
_entity.id
_entity.type
_entity.pdbx_description
1 polymer ?
#
loop_
_entity_poly.entity_id
_entity_poly.type
_entity_poly.pdbx_seq_one_letter_code
_entity_poly.pdbx_strand_id
1 'polypeptide(L)'
;MENKMDLSFSAKSENESFARVTVGAFLAQLDPTMEELTEIKTVVSEAVTNAIIHGYDNDESGMVYISAVLRDNEIEIVIRDEGNGILDIDEAREPLFTSKPELERSGMGFTIMENFCHEMKVVSEPLLGTTVYLKKQLTKSKAICR
;
A
#
# COMPACT_ATOMS: atom_id res chain seq x y z
N MET A 1 21.14 -1.81 -9.69
CA MET A 1 21.01 -2.51 -8.40
C MET A 1 19.54 -2.82 -8.12
N GLU A 2 19.27 -4.02 -7.68
CA GLU A 2 17.91 -4.43 -7.35
C GLU A 2 17.90 -5.11 -5.99
N ASN A 3 16.98 -4.70 -5.14
CA ASN A 3 16.82 -5.30 -3.82
C ASN A 3 15.35 -5.63 -3.61
N LYS A 4 15.07 -6.81 -3.09
CA LYS A 4 13.70 -7.33 -2.95
C LYS A 4 13.39 -7.70 -1.52
N MET A 5 12.12 -7.52 -1.16
CA MET A 5 11.63 -7.92 0.15
C MET A 5 10.24 -8.51 -0.01
N ASP A 6 9.97 -9.58 0.73
CA ASP A 6 8.62 -10.12 0.87
C ASP A 6 8.26 -10.16 2.35
N LEU A 7 7.02 -9.79 2.64
CA LEU A 7 6.52 -9.73 4.01
C LEU A 7 5.10 -10.24 4.03
N SER A 8 4.76 -11.05 5.02
CA SER A 8 3.38 -11.45 5.22
C SER A 8 3.06 -11.43 6.71
N PHE A 9 1.79 -11.13 7.03
CA PHE A 9 1.37 -11.03 8.42
C PHE A 9 -0.14 -11.23 8.52
N SER A 10 -0.58 -11.54 9.73
CA SER A 10 -2.01 -11.71 10.01
C SER A 10 -2.74 -10.38 9.83
N ALA A 11 -4.00 -10.46 9.38
CA ALA A 11 -4.84 -9.29 9.10
C ALA A 11 -5.35 -8.66 10.40
N LYS A 12 -4.43 -8.21 11.22
CA LYS A 12 -4.70 -7.52 12.49
C LYS A 12 -4.35 -6.06 12.36
N SER A 13 -5.17 -5.18 12.93
CA SER A 13 -4.94 -3.74 12.82
C SER A 13 -3.59 -3.32 13.39
N GLU A 14 -3.08 -4.02 14.41
CA GLU A 14 -1.75 -3.74 14.98
C GLU A 14 -0.64 -3.91 13.94
N ASN A 15 -0.84 -4.78 12.96
CA ASN A 15 0.16 -5.08 11.95
C ASN A 15 0.26 -4.02 10.86
N GLU A 16 -0.69 -3.09 10.80
CA GLU A 16 -0.60 -1.96 9.86
C GLU A 16 0.64 -1.13 10.19
N SER A 17 0.84 -0.81 11.46
CA SER A 17 2.01 -0.04 11.90
C SER A 17 3.31 -0.79 11.60
N PHE A 18 3.33 -2.09 11.85
CA PHE A 18 4.49 -2.93 11.57
C PHE A 18 4.84 -2.89 10.07
N ALA A 19 3.83 -3.01 9.20
CA ALA A 19 4.03 -2.98 7.77
C ALA A 19 4.57 -1.63 7.30
N ARG A 20 3.97 -0.56 7.80
CA ARG A 20 4.37 0.80 7.45
C ARG A 20 5.83 1.07 7.81
N VAL A 21 6.22 0.70 9.03
CA VAL A 21 7.59 0.91 9.49
C VAL A 21 8.58 0.05 8.70
N THR A 22 8.21 -1.20 8.42
CA THR A 22 9.08 -2.12 7.70
C THR A 22 9.35 -1.65 6.26
N VAL A 23 8.30 -1.26 5.54
CA VAL A 23 8.47 -0.76 4.17
C VAL A 23 9.23 0.57 4.19
N GLY A 24 8.97 1.43 5.17
CA GLY A 24 9.71 2.68 5.31
C GLY A 24 11.20 2.44 5.52
N ALA A 25 11.55 1.48 6.39
CA ALA A 25 12.95 1.14 6.61
C ALA A 25 13.61 0.57 5.36
N PHE A 26 12.87 -0.21 4.58
CA PHE A 26 13.37 -0.75 3.33
C PHE A 26 13.65 0.38 2.32
N LEU A 27 12.69 1.30 2.18
CA LEU A 27 12.84 2.45 1.29
C LEU A 27 14.00 3.36 1.70
N ALA A 28 14.31 3.43 2.98
CA ALA A 28 15.38 4.30 3.48
C ALA A 28 16.73 4.01 2.84
N GLN A 29 16.93 2.83 2.27
CA GLN A 29 18.16 2.47 1.56
C GLN A 29 18.38 3.35 0.32
N LEU A 30 17.34 3.95 -0.24
CA LEU A 30 17.43 4.84 -1.39
C LEU A 30 17.60 6.31 -1.00
N ASP A 31 17.74 6.58 0.29
CA ASP A 31 17.90 7.93 0.82
C ASP A 31 16.79 8.88 0.34
N PRO A 32 15.53 8.55 0.64
CA PRO A 32 14.39 9.39 0.22
C PRO A 32 14.36 10.71 0.99
N THR A 33 13.62 11.68 0.45
CA THR A 33 13.29 12.86 1.23
C THR A 33 12.31 12.47 2.33
N MET A 34 12.17 13.33 3.35
CA MET A 34 11.19 13.09 4.41
C MET A 34 9.77 13.03 3.85
N GLU A 35 9.48 13.86 2.86
CA GLU A 35 8.17 13.86 2.20
C GLU A 35 7.91 12.52 1.49
N GLU A 36 8.89 12.04 0.72
CA GLU A 36 8.77 10.78 0.01
C GLU A 36 8.56 9.61 0.97
N LEU A 37 9.31 9.61 2.06
CA LEU A 37 9.18 8.56 3.07
C LEU A 37 7.79 8.59 3.70
N THR A 38 7.29 9.76 4.06
CA THR A 38 5.96 9.93 4.64
C THR A 38 4.88 9.48 3.67
N GLU A 39 5.02 9.83 2.39
CA GLU A 39 4.04 9.44 1.38
C GLU A 39 3.97 7.92 1.22
N ILE A 40 5.11 7.26 1.15
CA ILE A 40 5.12 5.80 1.02
C ILE A 40 4.54 5.12 2.26
N LYS A 41 4.88 5.61 3.45
CA LYS A 41 4.32 5.06 4.68
C LYS A 41 2.81 5.22 4.73
N THR A 42 2.30 6.35 4.26
CA THR A 42 0.86 6.61 4.18
C THR A 42 0.18 5.66 3.20
N VAL A 43 0.79 5.47 2.03
CA VAL A 43 0.26 4.56 1.01
C VAL A 43 0.17 3.13 1.53
N VAL A 44 1.22 2.65 2.19
CA VAL A 44 1.23 1.30 2.76
C VAL A 44 0.14 1.17 3.83
N SER A 45 0.02 2.17 4.69
CA SER A 45 -1.00 2.19 5.73
C SER A 45 -2.40 2.07 5.14
N GLU A 46 -2.70 2.85 4.10
CA GLU A 46 -4.01 2.83 3.46
C GLU A 46 -4.29 1.49 2.79
N ALA A 47 -3.30 0.94 2.08
CA ALA A 47 -3.49 -0.33 1.37
C ALA A 47 -3.68 -1.49 2.35
N VAL A 48 -2.92 -1.52 3.44
CA VAL A 48 -3.05 -2.56 4.46
C VAL A 48 -4.40 -2.44 5.18
N THR A 49 -4.81 -1.22 5.50
CA THR A 49 -6.12 -0.98 6.14
C THR A 49 -7.25 -1.47 5.24
N ASN A 50 -7.15 -1.19 3.93
CA ASN A 50 -8.15 -1.68 2.98
C ASN A 50 -8.21 -3.20 2.96
N ALA A 51 -7.06 -3.87 2.98
CA ALA A 51 -7.03 -5.34 3.00
C ALA A 51 -7.68 -5.89 4.26
N ILE A 52 -7.40 -5.30 5.41
CA ILE A 52 -7.93 -5.76 6.69
C ILE A 52 -9.44 -5.52 6.79
N ILE A 53 -9.88 -4.29 6.51
CA ILE A 53 -11.27 -3.89 6.70
C ILE A 53 -12.16 -4.40 5.58
N HIS A 54 -11.78 -4.14 4.33
CA HIS A 54 -12.63 -4.45 3.18
C HIS A 54 -12.35 -5.82 2.58
N GLY A 55 -11.08 -6.24 2.57
CA GLY A 55 -10.72 -7.55 2.06
C GLY A 55 -11.19 -8.67 2.97
N TYR A 56 -10.82 -8.58 4.23
CA TYR A 56 -11.08 -9.66 5.19
C TYR A 56 -12.20 -9.38 6.18
N ASP A 57 -12.82 -8.22 6.09
CA ASP A 57 -13.95 -7.88 6.99
C ASP A 57 -13.54 -8.03 8.47
N ASN A 58 -12.29 -7.64 8.78
CA ASN A 58 -11.68 -7.76 10.11
C ASN A 58 -11.54 -9.19 10.61
N ASP A 59 -11.54 -10.18 9.71
CA ASP A 59 -11.26 -11.56 10.08
C ASP A 59 -9.73 -11.73 10.21
N GLU A 60 -9.28 -11.88 11.44
CA GLU A 60 -7.85 -11.93 11.74
C GLU A 60 -7.15 -13.21 11.29
N SER A 61 -7.90 -14.19 10.81
CA SER A 61 -7.30 -15.41 10.25
C SER A 61 -6.74 -15.19 8.84
N GLY A 62 -7.11 -14.07 8.18
CA GLY A 62 -6.58 -13.75 6.86
C GLY A 62 -5.13 -13.31 6.93
N MET A 63 -4.47 -13.34 5.77
CA MET A 63 -3.07 -12.92 5.64
C MET A 63 -2.94 -11.80 4.63
N VAL A 64 -2.12 -10.83 4.94
CA VAL A 64 -1.76 -9.75 4.03
C VAL A 64 -0.33 -9.98 3.55
N TYR A 65 -0.11 -9.85 2.25
CA TYR A 65 1.18 -10.10 1.62
C TYR A 65 1.69 -8.82 0.99
N ILE A 66 2.92 -8.45 1.28
CA ILE A 66 3.57 -7.28 0.71
C ILE A 66 4.87 -7.70 0.06
N SER A 67 5.07 -7.30 -1.19
CA SER A 67 6.34 -7.43 -1.88
C SER A 67 6.83 -6.04 -2.23
N ALA A 68 8.11 -5.78 -2.06
CA ALA A 68 8.69 -4.50 -2.44
C ALA A 68 10.01 -4.74 -3.17
N VAL A 69 10.24 -3.95 -4.19
CA VAL A 69 11.46 -4.02 -5.00
C VAL A 69 12.02 -2.61 -5.13
N LEU A 70 13.30 -2.48 -4.77
CA LEU A 70 14.06 -1.25 -5.04
C LEU A 70 14.86 -1.49 -6.31
N ARG A 71 14.71 -0.58 -7.26
CA ARG A 71 15.43 -0.67 -8.54
C ARG A 71 15.83 0.73 -8.96
N ASP A 72 17.12 0.97 -9.01
CA ASP A 72 17.66 2.30 -9.29
C ASP A 72 17.10 3.30 -8.27
N ASN A 73 16.35 4.29 -8.71
CA ASN A 73 15.81 5.32 -7.82
C ASN A 73 14.28 5.19 -7.69
N GLU A 74 13.81 3.96 -7.63
CA GLU A 74 12.38 3.66 -7.70
C GLU A 74 12.02 2.55 -6.71
N ILE A 75 10.82 2.62 -6.16
CA ILE A 75 10.24 1.53 -5.38
C ILE A 75 8.97 1.04 -6.05
N GLU A 76 8.84 -0.28 -6.17
CA GLU A 76 7.61 -0.94 -6.59
C GLU A 76 7.09 -1.72 -5.41
N ILE A 77 5.81 -1.56 -5.11
CA ILE A 77 5.17 -2.23 -3.97
C ILE A 77 3.94 -2.97 -4.48
N VAL A 78 3.79 -4.21 -4.03
CA VAL A 78 2.59 -5.01 -4.32
C VAL A 78 1.99 -5.41 -2.99
N ILE A 79 0.71 -5.12 -2.79
CA ILE A 79 0.00 -5.46 -1.56
C ILE A 79 -1.19 -6.31 -1.96
N ARG A 80 -1.25 -7.52 -1.41
CA ARG A 80 -2.24 -8.52 -1.82
C ARG A 80 -2.96 -9.10 -0.62
N ASP A 81 -4.27 -9.29 -0.79
CA ASP A 81 -5.07 -10.07 0.13
C ASP A 81 -5.85 -11.14 -0.65
N GLU A 82 -6.35 -12.12 0.05
CA GLU A 82 -7.16 -13.20 -0.50
C GLU A 82 -8.57 -13.16 0.08
N GLY A 83 -9.07 -11.94 0.27
CA GLY A 83 -10.36 -11.69 0.90
C GLY A 83 -11.51 -11.60 -0.09
N ASN A 84 -12.44 -10.70 0.21
CA ASN A 84 -13.69 -10.60 -0.54
C ASN A 84 -13.58 -10.04 -1.94
N GLY A 85 -12.52 -9.31 -2.24
CA GLY A 85 -12.39 -8.62 -3.51
C GLY A 85 -13.28 -7.38 -3.59
N ILE A 86 -13.22 -6.70 -4.72
CA ILE A 86 -13.95 -5.46 -4.97
C ILE A 86 -14.84 -5.69 -6.17
N LEU A 87 -16.16 -5.44 -6.02
CA LEU A 87 -17.12 -5.64 -7.10
C LEU A 87 -16.98 -4.59 -8.21
N ASP A 88 -16.75 -3.33 -7.82
CA ASP A 88 -16.62 -2.21 -8.74
C ASP A 88 -15.41 -1.38 -8.35
N ILE A 89 -14.30 -1.61 -9.07
CA ILE A 89 -13.05 -0.93 -8.76
C ILE A 89 -13.15 0.57 -9.01
N ASP A 90 -13.82 0.97 -10.08
CA ASP A 90 -13.96 2.39 -10.41
C ASP A 90 -14.70 3.14 -9.30
N GLU A 91 -15.78 2.56 -8.79
CA GLU A 91 -16.51 3.14 -7.67
C GLU A 91 -15.66 3.18 -6.41
N ALA A 92 -14.91 2.11 -6.14
CA ALA A 92 -14.06 2.03 -4.94
C ALA A 92 -12.95 3.09 -4.96
N ARG A 93 -12.54 3.55 -6.14
CA ARG A 93 -11.51 4.56 -6.28
C ARG A 93 -12.05 5.99 -6.18
N GLU A 94 -13.36 6.16 -6.16
CA GLU A 94 -13.95 7.49 -6.02
C GLU A 94 -13.66 8.04 -4.61
N PRO A 95 -13.37 9.35 -4.50
CA PRO A 95 -13.15 9.95 -3.19
C PRO A 95 -14.34 9.74 -2.26
N LEU A 96 -14.04 9.47 -1.01
CA LEU A 96 -15.01 9.27 0.07
C LEU A 96 -15.83 7.99 -0.03
N PHE A 97 -15.57 7.13 -1.04
CA PHE A 97 -16.24 5.84 -1.11
C PHE A 97 -15.72 4.91 0.00
N THR A 98 -16.61 4.23 0.67
CA THR A 98 -16.26 3.11 1.56
C THR A 98 -17.47 2.21 1.72
N SER A 99 -17.22 0.89 1.75
CA SER A 99 -18.25 -0.09 2.06
C SER A 99 -18.49 -0.20 3.56
N LYS A 100 -17.61 0.38 4.38
CA LYS A 100 -17.67 0.33 5.84
C LYS A 100 -17.35 1.70 6.43
N PRO A 101 -18.27 2.68 6.26
CA PRO A 101 -18.01 4.06 6.68
C PRO A 101 -17.62 4.21 8.15
N GLU A 102 -18.19 3.36 9.01
CA GLU A 102 -17.95 3.43 10.44
C GLU A 102 -16.57 2.93 10.86
N LEU A 103 -15.88 2.19 9.98
CA LEU A 103 -14.58 1.61 10.28
C LEU A 103 -13.44 2.33 9.58
N GLU A 104 -13.71 2.95 8.44
CA GLU A 104 -12.70 3.62 7.65
C GLU A 104 -12.61 5.09 8.01
N ARG A 105 -11.39 5.56 8.30
CA ARG A 105 -11.18 6.90 8.83
C ARG A 105 -11.33 8.01 7.82
N SER A 106 -10.87 7.82 6.59
CA SER A 106 -10.83 8.90 5.60
C SER A 106 -11.75 8.70 4.41
N GLY A 107 -12.02 7.46 4.02
CA GLY A 107 -12.74 7.15 2.80
C GLY A 107 -11.97 7.54 1.55
N MET A 108 -10.66 7.78 1.66
CA MET A 108 -9.82 8.32 0.60
C MET A 108 -8.65 7.42 0.23
N GLY A 109 -8.69 6.15 0.65
CA GLY A 109 -7.54 5.26 0.52
C GLY A 109 -6.96 5.18 -0.88
N PHE A 110 -7.79 4.87 -1.88
CA PHE A 110 -7.30 4.76 -3.26
C PHE A 110 -6.91 6.13 -3.84
N THR A 111 -7.62 7.18 -3.45
CA THR A 111 -7.26 8.53 -3.88
C THR A 111 -5.88 8.92 -3.38
N ILE A 112 -5.59 8.63 -2.11
CA ILE A 112 -4.28 8.90 -1.52
C ILE A 112 -3.19 8.13 -2.25
N MET A 113 -3.44 6.84 -2.53
CA MET A 113 -2.47 6.01 -3.25
C MET A 113 -2.19 6.56 -4.65
N GLU A 114 -3.24 6.97 -5.37
CA GLU A 114 -3.07 7.55 -6.70
C GLU A 114 -2.28 8.85 -6.68
N ASN A 115 -2.52 9.69 -5.67
CA ASN A 115 -1.85 10.99 -5.59
C ASN A 115 -0.38 10.87 -5.22
N PHE A 116 -0.02 9.89 -4.41
CA PHE A 116 1.33 9.77 -3.90
C PHE A 116 2.23 8.86 -4.73
N CYS A 117 1.67 8.10 -5.66
CA CYS A 117 2.42 7.19 -6.50
C CYS A 117 2.35 7.60 -7.95
N HIS A 118 3.39 7.29 -8.73
CA HIS A 118 3.44 7.60 -10.16
C HIS A 118 2.56 6.66 -10.94
N GLU A 119 2.42 5.41 -10.48
CA GLU A 119 1.55 4.42 -11.10
C GLU A 119 0.81 3.67 -10.01
N MET A 120 -0.46 3.38 -10.28
CA MET A 120 -1.26 2.53 -9.42
C MET A 120 -2.14 1.65 -10.28
N LYS A 121 -2.19 0.36 -9.94
CA LYS A 121 -3.06 -0.60 -10.61
C LYS A 121 -3.72 -1.46 -9.55
N VAL A 122 -5.03 -1.66 -9.69
CA VAL A 122 -5.78 -2.51 -8.79
C VAL A 122 -6.37 -3.66 -9.60
N VAL A 123 -6.09 -4.89 -9.17
CA VAL A 123 -6.66 -6.10 -9.76
C VAL A 123 -7.43 -6.81 -8.67
N SER A 124 -8.70 -7.06 -8.92
CA SER A 124 -9.55 -7.68 -7.91
C SER A 124 -10.57 -8.60 -8.57
N GLU A 125 -10.83 -9.74 -7.91
CA GLU A 125 -11.89 -10.64 -8.30
C GLU A 125 -12.75 -10.90 -7.08
N PRO A 126 -14.09 -10.78 -7.20
CA PRO A 126 -14.98 -11.04 -6.07
C PRO A 126 -14.72 -12.41 -5.48
N LEU A 127 -14.62 -12.46 -4.14
CA LEU A 127 -14.40 -13.66 -3.36
C LEU A 127 -12.99 -14.29 -3.52
N LEU A 128 -12.12 -13.71 -4.33
CA LEU A 128 -10.76 -14.23 -4.53
C LEU A 128 -9.69 -13.29 -3.99
N GLY A 129 -10.01 -12.02 -3.85
CA GLY A 129 -9.08 -11.08 -3.24
C GLY A 129 -8.71 -9.90 -4.13
N THR A 130 -7.81 -9.09 -3.62
CA THR A 130 -7.39 -7.85 -4.27
C THR A 130 -5.87 -7.74 -4.25
N THR A 131 -5.29 -7.27 -5.35
CA THR A 131 -3.88 -6.94 -5.44
C THR A 131 -3.75 -5.50 -5.90
N VAL A 132 -2.96 -4.73 -5.16
CA VAL A 132 -2.67 -3.33 -5.48
C VAL A 132 -1.21 -3.24 -5.87
N TYR A 133 -0.94 -2.69 -7.05
CA TYR A 133 0.41 -2.47 -7.57
C TYR A 133 0.70 -0.99 -7.53
N LEU A 134 1.81 -0.60 -6.93
CA LEU A 134 2.19 0.79 -6.75
C LEU A 134 3.64 0.99 -7.18
N LYS A 135 3.91 2.11 -7.82
CA LYS A 135 5.26 2.47 -8.22
C LYS A 135 5.50 3.94 -7.91
N LYS A 136 6.64 4.23 -7.30
CA LYS A 136 7.02 5.61 -7.01
C LYS A 136 8.48 5.81 -7.36
N GLN A 137 8.75 6.85 -8.16
CA GLN A 137 10.12 7.27 -8.45
C GLN A 137 10.52 8.34 -7.46
N LEU A 138 11.74 8.23 -6.97
CA LEU A 138 12.29 9.20 -6.03
C LEU A 138 13.06 10.27 -6.77
N THR A 139 13.17 11.43 -6.16
CA THR A 139 13.94 12.52 -6.74
C THR A 139 15.42 12.23 -6.61
N LYS A 140 16.21 12.74 -7.55
CA LYS A 140 17.67 12.60 -7.52
C LYS A 140 18.37 13.85 -7.03
N SER A 141 17.61 14.88 -6.72
CA SER A 141 18.20 16.19 -6.41
C SER A 141 19.15 16.16 -5.22
N LYS A 142 18.85 15.35 -4.20
CA LYS A 142 19.70 15.28 -3.03
C LYS A 142 21.07 14.66 -3.31
N ALA A 143 21.16 13.85 -4.36
CA ALA A 143 22.44 13.29 -4.76
C ALA A 143 23.39 14.36 -5.31
N ILE A 144 22.84 15.46 -5.76
CA ILE A 144 23.58 16.56 -6.37
C ILE A 144 24.02 17.57 -5.33
N CYS A 145 23.33 17.60 -4.21
CA CYS A 145 23.58 18.60 -3.17
C CYS A 145 24.84 18.36 -2.34
N ARG A 146 25.64 17.42 -2.71
CA ARG A 146 26.88 17.09 -2.00
C ARG A 146 28.10 17.68 -2.61
#